data_f9a568a39d1c4f68e1d02bdca358f206
#
_entry.id   f9a568a39d1c4f68e1d02bdca358f206
#
_cell.length_a   1.000
_cell.length_b   1.000
_cell.length_c   1.000
_cell.angle_alpha   90.00
_cell.angle_beta   90.00
_cell.angle_gamma   90.00
#
_symmetry.space_group_name_H-M   'P 1'
#
loop_
_entity.id
_entity.type
_entity.pdbx_description
1 polymer ?
#
loop_
_entity_poly.entity_id
_entity_poly.type
_entity_poly.pdbx_seq_one_letter_code
_entity_poly.pdbx_strand_id
1 'polypeptide(L)' 'MKKLIVTQKYDNKKLTKFILDSFPHLSPNMLYKALRQKDIKINGTRTNNDCNIYEGNEILVYIA' A
#
# COMPACT_ATOMS: atom_id res chain seq x y z
N MET A 1 -9.26 2.29 8.66
CA MET A 1 -8.88 1.44 7.52
C MET A 1 -9.27 2.11 6.22
N LYS A 2 -8.36 2.13 5.27
CA LYS A 2 -8.64 2.62 3.92
C LYS A 2 -8.42 1.50 2.92
N LYS A 3 -9.34 1.39 1.96
CA LYS A 3 -9.28 0.40 0.90
C LYS A 3 -9.03 1.09 -0.43
N LEU A 4 -8.02 0.63 -1.15
CA LEU A 4 -7.65 1.16 -2.46
C LEU A 4 -7.64 0.01 -3.47
N ILE A 5 -8.07 0.31 -4.69
CA ILE A 5 -7.95 -0.64 -5.80
C ILE A 5 -6.89 -0.11 -6.75
N VAL A 6 -5.91 -0.96 -7.07
CA VAL A 6 -4.81 -0.57 -7.96
C VAL A 6 -5.35 -0.34 -9.36
N THR A 7 -5.04 0.84 -9.91
CA THR A 7 -5.44 1.21 -11.27
C THR A 7 -4.35 0.85 -12.26
N GLN A 8 -4.66 0.93 -13.55
CA GLN A 8 -3.72 0.63 -14.61
C GLN A 8 -2.45 1.49 -14.52
N LYS A 9 -2.58 2.72 -14.05
CA LYS A 9 -1.44 3.63 -13.88
C LYS A 9 -0.36 3.06 -12.98
N TYR A 10 -0.76 2.25 -12.00
CA TYR A 10 0.16 1.68 -11.00
C TYR A 10 0.43 0.20 -11.22
N ASP A 11 -0.01 -0.34 -12.35
CA ASP A 11 0.27 -1.73 -12.67
C ASP A 11 1.79 -1.97 -12.74
N ASN A 12 2.25 -3.02 -12.05
CA ASN A 12 3.67 -3.38 -11.98
C ASN A 12 4.55 -2.27 -11.39
N LYS A 13 3.97 -1.41 -10.53
CA LYS A 13 4.72 -0.39 -9.77
C LYS A 13 4.86 -0.82 -8.34
N LYS A 14 5.69 -0.11 -7.57
CA LYS A 14 5.92 -0.44 -6.16
C LYS A 14 4.71 -0.08 -5.30
N LEU A 15 4.42 -0.93 -4.33
CA LEU A 15 3.36 -0.71 -3.36
C LEU A 15 3.53 0.62 -2.63
N THR A 16 4.76 0.93 -2.20
CA THR A 16 5.03 2.16 -1.47
C THR A 16 4.72 3.40 -2.31
N LYS A 17 5.06 3.37 -3.61
CA LYS A 17 4.75 4.49 -4.50
C LYS A 17 3.25 4.72 -4.59
N PHE A 18 2.48 3.65 -4.76
CA PHE A 18 1.02 3.73 -4.86
C PHE A 18 0.42 4.34 -3.60
N ILE A 19 0.85 3.85 -2.43
CA ILE A 19 0.30 4.32 -1.16
C ILE A 19 0.69 5.78 -0.91
N LEU A 20 1.94 6.16 -1.15
CA LEU A 20 2.38 7.54 -0.93
C LEU A 20 1.67 8.52 -1.86
N ASP A 21 1.43 8.12 -3.11
CA ASP A 21 0.70 8.97 -4.06
C ASP A 21 -0.78 9.08 -3.66
N SER A 22 -1.34 8.06 -3.03
CA SER A 22 -2.75 8.03 -2.62
C SER A 22 -2.99 8.81 -1.32
N PHE A 23 -1.96 8.97 -0.49
CA PHE A 23 -2.06 9.65 0.80
C PHE A 23 -0.98 10.74 0.89
N PRO A 24 -1.24 11.95 0.33
CA PRO A 24 -0.21 13.00 0.25
C PRO A 24 0.37 13.44 1.59
N HIS A 25 -0.40 13.26 2.69
CA HIS A 25 0.05 13.66 4.02
C HIS A 25 0.81 12.55 4.75
N LEU A 26 0.90 11.37 4.17
CA LEU A 26 1.59 10.25 4.79
C LEU A 26 3.10 10.35 4.53
N SER A 27 3.90 10.33 5.59
CA SER A 27 5.36 10.34 5.42
C SER A 27 5.88 8.95 5.08
N PRO A 28 7.02 8.85 4.36
CA PRO A 28 7.63 7.55 4.10
C PRO A 28 7.94 6.76 5.38
N ASN A 29 8.37 7.46 6.44
CA ASN A 29 8.67 6.79 7.72
C ASN A 29 7.44 6.13 8.32
N MET A 30 6.28 6.80 8.25
CA MET A 30 5.02 6.24 8.74
C MET A 30 4.62 5.03 7.91
N LEU A 31 4.82 5.09 6.61
CA LEU A 31 4.50 3.97 5.72
C LEU A 31 5.37 2.76 6.04
N TYR A 32 6.68 2.94 6.17
CA TYR A 32 7.58 1.83 6.47
C TYR A 32 7.30 1.24 7.86
N LYS A 33 6.91 2.08 8.81
CA LYS A 33 6.48 1.60 10.12
C LYS A 33 5.24 0.72 9.99
N ALA A 34 4.26 1.14 9.20
CA ALA A 34 3.04 0.36 8.96
C ALA A 34 3.37 -0.98 8.29
N LEU A 35 4.29 -0.99 7.34
CA LEU A 35 4.74 -2.24 6.73
C LEU A 35 5.35 -3.18 7.76
N ARG A 36 6.25 -2.68 8.60
CA ARG A 36 6.89 -3.50 9.64
C ARG A 36 5.86 -4.07 10.61
N GLN A 37 4.79 -3.32 10.91
CA GLN A 37 3.73 -3.74 11.81
C GLN A 37 2.69 -4.62 11.13
N LYS A 38 2.85 -4.89 9.82
CA LYS A 38 1.91 -5.68 9.03
C LYS A 38 0.52 -5.04 8.99
N ASP A 39 0.47 -3.71 8.93
CA ASP A 39 -0.77 -2.96 8.87
C ASP A 39 -1.26 -2.73 7.43
N ILE A 40 -0.63 -3.37 6.46
CA ILE A 40 -0.99 -3.27 5.06
C ILE A 40 -1.25 -4.67 4.52
N LYS A 41 -2.36 -4.81 3.79
CA LYS A 41 -2.75 -6.08 3.16
C LYS A 41 -2.88 -5.89 1.65
N ILE A 42 -2.48 -6.92 0.92
CA ILE A 42 -2.69 -7.01 -0.52
C ILE A 42 -3.60 -8.22 -0.76
N ASN A 43 -4.79 -7.98 -1.31
CA ASN A 43 -5.80 -9.03 -1.56
C ASN A 43 -6.06 -9.87 -0.31
N GLY A 44 -6.13 -9.21 0.85
CA GLY A 44 -6.41 -9.86 2.12
C GLY A 44 -5.22 -10.50 2.82
N THR A 45 -4.04 -10.49 2.21
CA THR A 45 -2.83 -11.07 2.79
C THR A 45 -1.94 -9.94 3.34
N ARG A 46 -1.54 -10.07 4.60
CA ARG A 46 -0.65 -9.08 5.22
C ARG A 46 0.72 -9.11 4.57
N THR A 47 1.30 -7.93 4.39
CA THR A 47 2.65 -7.80 3.84
C THR A 47 3.50 -6.94 4.78
N ASN A 48 4.79 -7.25 4.85
CA ASN A 48 5.75 -6.46 5.62
C ASN A 48 6.91 -5.95 4.77
N ASN A 49 6.82 -6.15 3.46
CA ASN A 49 7.86 -5.72 2.52
C ASN A 49 7.24 -4.95 1.37
N ASP A 50 8.03 -4.02 0.80
CA ASP A 50 7.64 -3.41 -0.45
C ASP A 50 7.69 -4.45 -1.56
N CYS A 51 6.78 -4.33 -2.51
CA CYS A 51 6.69 -5.28 -3.63
C CYS A 51 5.98 -4.61 -4.78
N ASN A 52 6.00 -5.25 -5.93
CA ASN A 52 5.23 -4.76 -7.07
C ASN A 52 3.76 -5.13 -6.91
N ILE A 53 2.90 -4.21 -7.31
CA ILE A 53 1.45 -4.42 -7.31
C ILE A 53 0.96 -4.43 -8.76
N TYR A 54 -0.27 -4.89 -8.94
CA TYR A 54 -0.83 -5.06 -10.28
C TYR A 54 -2.26 -4.53 -10.32
N GLU A 55 -2.68 -4.09 -11.49
CA GLU A 55 -4.03 -3.58 -11.68
C GLU A 55 -5.07 -4.54 -11.10
N GLY A 56 -6.04 -3.99 -10.36
CA GLY A 56 -7.10 -4.78 -9.72
C GLY A 56 -6.77 -5.30 -8.34
N ASN A 57 -5.50 -5.22 -7.89
CA ASN A 57 -5.17 -5.61 -6.52
C ASN A 57 -5.92 -4.73 -5.53
N GLU A 58 -6.39 -5.35 -4.44
CA GLU A 58 -7.06 -4.65 -3.34
C GLU A 58 -6.04 -4.39 -2.23
N ILE A 59 -5.81 -3.12 -1.94
CA ILE A 59 -4.84 -2.71 -0.92
C ILE A 59 -5.61 -2.17 0.28
N LEU A 60 -5.40 -2.77 1.44
CA LEU A 60 -5.96 -2.29 2.71
C LEU A 60 -4.85 -1.66 3.52
N VAL A 61 -5.09 -0.43 3.99
CA VAL A 61 -4.11 0.33 4.76
C VAL A 61 -4.72 0.67 6.12
N TYR A 62 -4.11 0.16 7.19
CA TYR A 62 -4.54 0.39 8.58
C TYR A 62 -3.61 1.41 9.21
N ILE A 63 -3.82 2.69 8.91
CA ILE A 63 -3.02 3.79 9.46
C ILE A 63 -3.96 4.76 10.17
N ALA A 64 -3.58 5.17 11.38
CA ALA A 64 -4.35 6.12 12.17
C ALA A 64 -4.26 7.53 11.58
#